data_5870dc5728110ca462d0bbe66a698b97
#
_entry.id   5870dc5728110ca462d0bbe66a698b97
#
_cell.length_a   1.000
_cell.length_b   1.000
_cell.length_c   1.000
_cell.angle_alpha   90.00
_cell.angle_beta   90.00
_cell.angle_gamma   90.00
#
_symmetry.space_group_name_H-M   'P 1'
#
loop_
_entity.id
_entity.type
_entity.pdbx_description
1 polymer ?
#
loop_
_entity_poly.entity_id
_entity_poly.type
_entity_poly.pdbx_seq_one_letter_code
_entity_poly.pdbx_strand_id
1 'polypeptide(L)'
;WMKLQLRAGGVAYANNNVTRSSVGTISKGRGGWEDGALGYYNESQKASFPINYALLLLFNKELSDFSVDGLLGGSLYYTKTKNLEASTKNGLSVPGFYSIKASVESPIVDAETKTKKVNSLFGTLTLGYKDTYYLEATGRNDWSSTLPSNDKSYFYPFVGVSIIPSNIISLPDWIPFWKLRGSWTVSKTDLAIYDLDRAYTIKQNVWDGLNTASYPDYLRGDVKPITNRTWEIGTGIHFLQGHRLKLDVSYFNKLTYNNTISQRISSATGYKSRLMNIDEEYVRRGVEISIDATPVQVRDFSWDVSLNLSTSKRYYAKLDESFSPDNLWTYVGARTDSYSYKGYDKDPDGNYIINTNGLMSRSQYSSLIGYTDPDLEYGLANVFK
;
A
#
# COMPACT_ATOMS: atom_id res chain seq x y z
N TRP A 1 36.34 -3.76 -12.57
CA TRP A 1 35.86 -3.78 -11.19
C TRP A 1 34.96 -2.59 -10.84
N MET A 2 34.96 -1.50 -11.66
CA MET A 2 34.08 -0.34 -11.48
C MET A 2 33.33 -0.02 -12.76
N LYS A 3 32.04 0.35 -12.67
CA LYS A 3 31.18 0.75 -13.78
C LYS A 3 30.33 1.94 -13.38
N LEU A 4 30.46 3.03 -14.15
CA LEU A 4 29.56 4.19 -14.04
C LEU A 4 28.39 3.99 -15.01
N GLN A 5 27.16 4.21 -14.52
CA GLN A 5 25.95 4.04 -15.30
C GLN A 5 25.01 5.23 -15.10
N LEU A 6 24.65 5.87 -16.20
CA LEU A 6 23.58 6.84 -16.25
C LEU A 6 22.30 6.17 -16.73
N ARG A 7 21.20 6.39 -16.01
CA ARG A 7 19.87 5.91 -16.39
C ARG A 7 18.92 7.10 -16.51
N ALA A 8 18.11 7.10 -17.55
CA ALA A 8 17.02 8.02 -17.74
C ALA A 8 15.79 7.21 -18.16
N GLY A 9 14.68 7.44 -17.52
CA GLY A 9 13.43 6.76 -17.82
C GLY A 9 12.25 7.67 -17.58
N GLY A 10 11.22 7.48 -18.37
CA GLY A 10 9.96 8.20 -18.20
C GLY A 10 8.81 7.40 -18.80
N VAL A 11 7.63 7.64 -18.27
CA VAL A 11 6.38 7.07 -18.76
C VAL A 11 5.40 8.21 -18.93
N ALA A 12 4.66 8.20 -20.02
CA ALA A 12 3.52 9.09 -20.21
C ALA A 12 2.27 8.22 -20.24
N TYR A 13 1.32 8.50 -19.37
CA TYR A 13 0.02 7.87 -19.48
C TYR A 13 -1.10 8.89 -19.42
N ALA A 14 -2.15 8.62 -20.18
CA ALA A 14 -3.39 9.36 -20.15
C ALA A 14 -4.53 8.37 -19.93
N ASN A 15 -5.46 8.74 -19.07
CA ASN A 15 -6.66 7.97 -18.79
C ASN A 15 -7.87 8.87 -19.01
N ASN A 16 -8.86 8.36 -19.73
CA ASN A 16 -10.14 9.03 -19.95
C ASN A 16 -11.24 8.12 -19.38
N ASN A 17 -11.90 8.59 -18.32
CA ASN A 17 -12.99 7.87 -17.68
C ASN A 17 -14.30 8.59 -17.98
N VAL A 18 -15.32 7.81 -18.34
CA VAL A 18 -16.68 8.32 -18.56
C VAL A 18 -17.63 7.53 -17.68
N THR A 19 -18.43 8.24 -16.90
CA THR A 19 -19.53 7.67 -16.11
C THR A 19 -20.87 8.17 -16.65
N ARG A 20 -21.79 7.24 -16.87
CA ARG A 20 -23.15 7.53 -17.38
C ARG A 20 -24.17 6.87 -16.47
N SER A 21 -25.24 7.59 -16.16
CA SER A 21 -26.41 7.06 -15.49
C SER A 21 -27.66 7.50 -16.23
N SER A 22 -28.56 6.57 -16.53
CA SER A 22 -29.81 6.86 -17.23
C SER A 22 -30.78 7.60 -16.33
N VAL A 23 -31.64 8.42 -16.92
CA VAL A 23 -32.81 8.98 -16.22
C VAL A 23 -33.68 7.82 -15.70
N GLY A 24 -34.14 7.91 -14.48
CA GLY A 24 -34.92 6.87 -13.81
C GLY A 24 -34.09 5.77 -13.14
N THR A 25 -32.75 5.83 -13.17
CA THR A 25 -31.91 4.90 -12.41
C THR A 25 -32.10 5.13 -10.92
N ILE A 26 -32.65 4.11 -10.22
CA ILE A 26 -32.81 4.12 -8.78
C ILE A 26 -31.63 3.36 -8.15
N SER A 27 -30.70 4.07 -7.56
CA SER A 27 -29.63 3.46 -6.77
C SER A 27 -30.11 3.23 -5.35
N LYS A 28 -30.53 2.00 -5.02
CA LYS A 28 -30.71 1.51 -3.64
C LYS A 28 -29.41 0.92 -3.13
N GLY A 29 -28.38 1.73 -2.94
CA GLY A 29 -27.10 1.26 -2.41
C GLY A 29 -26.50 2.27 -1.43
N ARG A 30 -25.61 1.82 -0.54
CA ARG A 30 -24.83 2.63 0.38
C ARG A 30 -24.13 3.79 -0.35
N GLY A 31 -24.55 5.02 -0.08
CA GLY A 31 -24.00 6.22 -0.71
C GLY A 31 -24.95 6.75 -1.79
N GLY A 32 -26.19 7.04 -1.37
CA GLY A 32 -27.26 7.51 -2.24
C GLY A 32 -26.81 8.52 -3.29
N TRP A 33 -26.72 8.08 -4.50
CA TRP A 33 -26.71 8.93 -5.67
C TRP A 33 -28.17 9.32 -5.94
N GLU A 34 -28.64 10.35 -5.25
CA GLU A 34 -29.94 10.93 -5.53
C GLU A 34 -30.01 11.47 -6.96
N ASP A 35 -28.86 11.72 -7.58
CA ASP A 35 -28.72 12.25 -8.94
C ASP A 35 -29.10 11.26 -10.05
N GLY A 36 -29.13 9.95 -9.76
CA GLY A 36 -29.46 8.93 -10.77
C GLY A 36 -30.87 9.03 -11.32
N ALA A 37 -31.85 9.54 -10.57
CA ALA A 37 -33.22 9.71 -11.02
C ALA A 37 -33.34 10.70 -12.18
N LEU A 38 -32.48 11.70 -12.22
CA LEU A 38 -32.44 12.76 -13.25
C LEU A 38 -31.40 12.51 -14.36
N GLY A 39 -30.71 11.38 -14.26
CA GLY A 39 -29.58 11.05 -15.14
C GLY A 39 -28.30 11.78 -14.74
N TYR A 40 -27.16 11.26 -15.18
CA TYR A 40 -25.84 11.80 -14.84
C TYR A 40 -24.82 11.53 -15.93
N TYR A 41 -23.95 12.47 -16.19
CA TYR A 41 -22.79 12.32 -17.04
C TYR A 41 -21.55 12.94 -16.37
N ASN A 42 -20.46 12.17 -16.34
CA ASN A 42 -19.16 12.64 -15.87
C ASN A 42 -18.09 12.21 -16.86
N GLU A 43 -17.16 13.09 -17.12
CA GLU A 43 -15.95 12.84 -17.89
C GLU A 43 -14.74 13.33 -17.12
N SER A 44 -13.74 12.46 -16.94
CA SER A 44 -12.49 12.77 -16.25
C SER A 44 -11.30 12.39 -17.12
N GLN A 45 -10.42 13.34 -17.35
CA GLN A 45 -9.19 13.19 -18.13
C GLN A 45 -7.99 13.38 -17.20
N LYS A 46 -7.20 12.33 -17.02
CA LYS A 46 -6.00 12.35 -16.18
C LYS A 46 -4.77 12.05 -17.03
N ALA A 47 -3.81 12.95 -17.00
CA ALA A 47 -2.50 12.76 -17.63
C ALA A 47 -1.39 12.85 -16.59
N SER A 48 -0.39 11.96 -16.67
CA SER A 48 0.75 11.95 -15.76
C SER A 48 2.04 11.64 -16.52
N PHE A 49 3.11 12.31 -16.09
CA PHE A 49 4.45 12.24 -16.70
C PHE A 49 5.51 12.03 -15.61
N PRO A 50 5.65 10.81 -15.07
CA PRO A 50 6.78 10.50 -14.20
C PRO A 50 8.08 10.38 -15.00
N ILE A 51 9.12 11.04 -14.52
CA ILE A 51 10.47 11.01 -15.07
C ILE A 51 11.44 10.66 -13.95
N ASN A 52 12.39 9.80 -14.22
CA ASN A 52 13.43 9.40 -13.29
C ASN A 52 14.81 9.45 -13.97
N TYR A 53 15.77 10.10 -13.32
CA TYR A 53 17.19 10.10 -13.68
C TYR A 53 17.97 9.48 -12.54
N ALA A 54 18.93 8.63 -12.84
CA ALA A 54 19.82 8.05 -11.85
C ALA A 54 21.26 7.96 -12.36
N LEU A 55 22.21 8.32 -11.48
CA LEU A 55 23.62 8.09 -11.67
C LEU A 55 24.06 7.03 -10.67
N LEU A 56 24.68 5.96 -11.17
CA LEU A 56 25.07 4.80 -10.38
C LEU A 56 26.55 4.52 -10.58
N LEU A 57 27.28 4.33 -9.50
CA LEU A 57 28.62 3.78 -9.46
C LEU A 57 28.52 2.36 -8.89
N LEU A 58 28.74 1.36 -9.73
CA LEU A 58 28.78 -0.03 -9.33
C LEU A 58 30.23 -0.47 -9.20
N PHE A 59 30.51 -1.28 -8.20
CA PHE A 59 31.83 -1.90 -8.03
C PHE A 59 31.69 -3.33 -7.56
N ASN A 60 32.52 -4.18 -8.10
CA ASN A 60 32.60 -5.59 -7.75
C ASN A 60 34.11 -5.97 -7.74
N LYS A 61 34.53 -6.62 -6.69
CA LYS A 61 35.92 -7.10 -6.57
C LYS A 61 36.01 -8.34 -5.72
N GLU A 62 36.72 -9.33 -6.22
CA GLU A 62 37.11 -10.52 -5.48
C GLU A 62 38.53 -10.32 -4.93
N LEU A 63 38.75 -10.64 -3.67
CA LEU A 63 40.00 -10.50 -2.92
C LEU A 63 40.28 -11.80 -2.16
N SER A 64 40.84 -12.79 -2.83
CA SER A 64 41.07 -14.12 -2.27
C SER A 64 39.77 -14.73 -1.74
N ASP A 65 39.67 -14.89 -0.41
CA ASP A 65 38.48 -15.45 0.27
C ASP A 65 37.31 -14.44 0.43
N PHE A 66 37.51 -13.17 0.06
CA PHE A 66 36.50 -12.13 0.21
C PHE A 66 35.95 -11.67 -1.14
N SER A 67 34.66 -11.45 -1.20
CA SER A 67 33.99 -10.72 -2.28
C SER A 67 33.40 -9.42 -1.75
N VAL A 68 33.54 -8.35 -2.54
CA VAL A 68 33.00 -7.04 -2.23
C VAL A 68 32.20 -6.55 -3.42
N ASP A 69 30.89 -6.45 -3.24
CA ASP A 69 29.97 -5.87 -4.20
C ASP A 69 29.35 -4.60 -3.64
N GLY A 70 29.21 -3.58 -4.47
CA GLY A 70 28.59 -2.39 -3.99
C GLY A 70 28.05 -1.49 -5.09
N LEU A 71 27.21 -0.60 -4.64
CA LEU A 71 26.57 0.40 -5.46
C LEU A 71 26.50 1.70 -4.65
N LEU A 72 26.91 2.81 -5.27
CA LEU A 72 26.60 4.17 -4.81
C LEU A 72 25.77 4.85 -5.89
N GLY A 73 24.71 5.54 -5.52
CA GLY A 73 23.84 6.16 -6.49
C GLY A 73 23.10 7.40 -5.98
N GLY A 74 22.77 8.27 -6.92
CA GLY A 74 21.84 9.37 -6.72
C GLY A 74 20.73 9.31 -7.76
N SER A 75 19.52 9.71 -7.39
CA SER A 75 18.40 9.78 -8.32
C SER A 75 17.56 11.03 -8.13
N LEU A 76 16.96 11.47 -9.23
CA LEU A 76 16.03 12.59 -9.31
C LEU A 76 14.73 12.05 -9.89
N TYR A 77 13.68 12.08 -9.08
CA TYR A 77 12.33 11.72 -9.51
C TYR A 77 11.46 12.97 -9.60
N TYR A 78 10.74 13.09 -10.69
CA TYR A 78 9.78 14.16 -10.93
C TYR A 78 8.51 13.58 -11.52
N THR A 79 7.36 13.98 -11.02
CA THR A 79 6.07 13.70 -11.67
C THR A 79 5.18 14.91 -11.66
N LYS A 80 4.45 15.09 -12.76
CA LYS A 80 3.39 16.07 -12.90
C LYS A 80 2.14 15.36 -13.38
N THR A 81 1.09 15.44 -12.57
CA THR A 81 -0.23 14.89 -12.89
C THR A 81 -1.19 16.03 -13.08
N LYS A 82 -1.91 16.02 -14.19
CA LYS A 82 -3.04 16.92 -14.47
C LYS A 82 -4.31 16.09 -14.47
N ASN A 83 -5.32 16.58 -13.78
CA ASN A 83 -6.67 16.01 -13.77
C ASN A 83 -7.64 17.12 -14.17
N LEU A 84 -8.52 16.83 -15.12
CA LEU A 84 -9.65 17.66 -15.50
C LEU A 84 -10.89 16.78 -15.41
N GLU A 85 -11.85 17.18 -14.59
CA GLU A 85 -13.11 16.47 -14.40
C GLU A 85 -14.27 17.44 -14.65
N ALA A 86 -15.26 16.97 -15.38
CA ALA A 86 -16.48 17.72 -15.62
C ALA A 86 -17.68 16.79 -15.41
N SER A 87 -18.71 17.28 -14.72
CA SER A 87 -19.93 16.52 -14.47
C SER A 87 -21.17 17.37 -14.64
N THR A 88 -22.27 16.72 -15.01
CA THR A 88 -23.58 17.38 -15.05
C THR A 88 -24.07 17.67 -13.64
N LYS A 89 -24.78 18.77 -13.46
CA LYS A 89 -25.42 19.18 -12.22
C LYS A 89 -26.94 19.18 -12.38
N ASN A 90 -27.64 18.63 -11.41
CA ASN A 90 -29.09 18.47 -11.39
C ASN A 90 -29.67 17.69 -12.59
N GLY A 91 -28.89 16.71 -13.10
CA GLY A 91 -29.35 15.76 -14.11
C GLY A 91 -29.07 16.15 -15.56
N LEU A 92 -29.73 15.44 -16.46
CA LEU A 92 -29.66 15.62 -17.91
C LEU A 92 -30.90 16.35 -18.40
N SER A 93 -30.72 17.48 -19.10
CA SER A 93 -31.81 18.25 -19.73
C SER A 93 -32.49 17.48 -20.89
N VAL A 94 -31.76 16.53 -21.51
CA VAL A 94 -32.28 15.63 -22.53
C VAL A 94 -31.99 14.19 -22.11
N PRO A 95 -33.00 13.39 -21.81
CA PRO A 95 -32.82 11.98 -21.44
C PRO A 95 -32.06 11.19 -22.53
N GLY A 96 -31.05 10.40 -22.12
CA GLY A 96 -30.23 9.61 -23.05
C GLY A 96 -29.15 10.37 -23.79
N PHE A 97 -29.07 11.70 -23.68
CA PHE A 97 -28.02 12.51 -24.29
C PHE A 97 -26.90 12.76 -23.25
N TYR A 98 -25.87 11.92 -23.29
CA TYR A 98 -24.75 11.94 -22.35
C TYR A 98 -23.66 12.90 -22.80
N SER A 99 -23.76 14.15 -22.38
CA SER A 99 -22.81 15.22 -22.65
C SER A 99 -22.78 16.21 -21.49
N ILE A 100 -21.64 16.85 -21.24
CA ILE A 100 -21.54 17.96 -20.28
C ILE A 100 -22.51 19.11 -20.65
N LYS A 101 -22.76 19.31 -21.94
CA LYS A 101 -23.73 20.32 -22.41
C LYS A 101 -25.18 19.99 -22.09
N ALA A 102 -25.51 18.75 -21.78
CA ALA A 102 -26.83 18.33 -21.32
C ALA A 102 -27.08 18.57 -19.84
N SER A 103 -26.19 19.22 -19.13
CA SER A 103 -26.40 19.60 -17.73
C SER A 103 -27.61 20.54 -17.60
N VAL A 104 -28.50 20.28 -16.62
CA VAL A 104 -29.65 21.14 -16.35
C VAL A 104 -29.20 22.48 -15.78
N GLU A 105 -28.25 22.46 -14.84
CA GLU A 105 -27.58 23.66 -14.32
C GLU A 105 -26.15 23.76 -14.87
N SER A 106 -25.45 24.84 -14.56
CA SER A 106 -24.05 25.00 -14.91
C SER A 106 -23.24 23.77 -14.44
N PRO A 107 -22.54 23.08 -15.34
CA PRO A 107 -21.81 21.87 -15.00
C PRO A 107 -20.74 22.16 -13.95
N ILE A 108 -20.44 21.14 -13.14
CA ILE A 108 -19.34 21.19 -12.17
C ILE A 108 -18.07 20.86 -12.94
N VAL A 109 -17.07 21.74 -12.87
CA VAL A 109 -15.76 21.53 -13.47
C VAL A 109 -14.70 21.65 -12.40
N ASP A 110 -13.83 20.64 -12.29
CA ASP A 110 -12.67 20.63 -11.42
C ASP A 110 -11.39 20.41 -12.22
N ALA A 111 -10.35 21.19 -11.93
CA ALA A 111 -9.07 21.13 -12.62
C ALA A 111 -7.93 21.16 -11.59
N GLU A 112 -7.18 20.09 -11.52
CA GLU A 112 -6.11 19.93 -10.55
C GLU A 112 -4.78 19.63 -11.25
N THR A 113 -3.71 20.24 -10.76
CA THR A 113 -2.34 19.89 -11.14
C THR A 113 -1.53 19.56 -9.92
N LYS A 114 -1.04 18.33 -9.86
CA LYS A 114 -0.18 17.83 -8.78
C LYS A 114 1.24 17.63 -9.27
N THR A 115 2.19 18.09 -8.48
CA THR A 115 3.63 17.95 -8.77
C THR A 115 4.36 17.37 -7.57
N LYS A 116 5.20 16.36 -7.81
CA LYS A 116 6.07 15.77 -6.79
C LYS A 116 7.51 15.71 -7.30
N LYS A 117 8.45 16.03 -6.41
CA LYS A 117 9.89 15.88 -6.62
C LYS A 117 10.48 15.10 -5.47
N VAL A 118 11.36 14.14 -5.79
CA VAL A 118 12.15 13.40 -4.79
C VAL A 118 13.57 13.31 -5.29
N ASN A 119 14.51 13.79 -4.48
CA ASN A 119 15.93 13.60 -4.68
C ASN A 119 16.38 12.50 -3.74
N SER A 120 17.26 11.62 -4.19
CA SER A 120 17.71 10.48 -3.40
C SER A 120 19.21 10.29 -3.50
N LEU A 121 19.81 9.91 -2.38
CA LEU A 121 21.18 9.40 -2.31
C LEU A 121 21.12 8.03 -1.63
N PHE A 122 21.78 7.04 -2.22
CA PHE A 122 21.73 5.67 -1.70
C PHE A 122 23.00 4.90 -1.97
N GLY A 123 23.24 3.88 -1.15
CA GLY A 123 24.35 2.97 -1.34
C GLY A 123 24.04 1.62 -0.74
N THR A 124 24.58 0.58 -1.39
CA THR A 124 24.55 -0.81 -0.92
C THR A 124 25.96 -1.35 -0.91
N LEU A 125 26.31 -2.09 0.12
CA LEU A 125 27.54 -2.84 0.25
C LEU A 125 27.22 -4.25 0.66
N THR A 126 27.70 -5.23 -0.13
CA THR A 126 27.65 -6.66 0.18
C THR A 126 29.06 -7.18 0.36
N LEU A 127 29.33 -7.79 1.47
CA LEU A 127 30.57 -8.45 1.80
C LEU A 127 30.34 -9.97 1.86
N GLY A 128 31.05 -10.71 1.05
CA GLY A 128 31.07 -12.17 1.08
C GLY A 128 32.40 -12.70 1.62
N TYR A 129 32.35 -13.79 2.38
CA TYR A 129 33.54 -14.51 2.86
C TYR A 129 33.41 -16.00 2.58
N LYS A 130 34.35 -16.54 1.83
CA LYS A 130 34.44 -17.96 1.44
C LYS A 130 33.16 -18.51 0.82
N ASP A 131 32.44 -17.70 0.05
CA ASP A 131 31.12 -18.05 -0.54
C ASP A 131 30.13 -18.66 0.47
N THR A 132 30.33 -18.37 1.75
CA THR A 132 29.59 -18.98 2.86
C THR A 132 28.88 -17.97 3.73
N TYR A 133 29.54 -16.86 4.05
CA TYR A 133 29.01 -15.81 4.92
C TYR A 133 28.82 -14.54 4.10
N TYR A 134 27.65 -13.92 4.24
CA TYR A 134 27.34 -12.67 3.55
C TYR A 134 26.74 -11.67 4.53
N LEU A 135 27.24 -10.44 4.43
CA LEU A 135 26.70 -9.28 5.12
C LEU A 135 26.33 -8.25 4.06
N GLU A 136 25.09 -7.79 4.08
CA GLU A 136 24.60 -6.71 3.22
C GLU A 136 24.16 -5.52 4.08
N ALA A 137 24.56 -4.33 3.70
CA ALA A 137 24.11 -3.08 4.30
C ALA A 137 23.67 -2.12 3.21
N THR A 138 22.49 -1.55 3.35
CA THR A 138 21.96 -0.51 2.46
C THR A 138 21.55 0.70 3.26
N GLY A 139 21.93 1.88 2.77
CA GLY A 139 21.44 3.15 3.25
C GLY A 139 20.86 3.96 2.11
N ARG A 140 19.67 4.53 2.32
CA ARG A 140 19.05 5.45 1.37
C ARG A 140 18.50 6.66 2.11
N ASN A 141 18.78 7.85 1.60
CA ASN A 141 18.16 9.07 2.06
C ASN A 141 17.40 9.74 0.94
N ASP A 142 16.14 10.05 1.20
CA ASP A 142 15.26 10.74 0.25
C ASP A 142 14.90 12.12 0.79
N TRP A 143 14.90 13.11 -0.11
CA TRP A 143 14.37 14.46 0.11
C TRP A 143 13.13 14.64 -0.75
N SER A 144 11.96 14.67 -0.12
CA SER A 144 10.68 14.73 -0.81
C SER A 144 10.01 16.10 -0.69
N SER A 145 9.38 16.54 -1.77
CA SER A 145 8.57 17.76 -1.77
C SER A 145 7.25 17.63 -1.01
N THR A 146 6.86 16.40 -0.62
CA THR A 146 5.63 16.14 0.13
C THR A 146 5.80 16.25 1.64
N LEU A 147 7.04 16.43 2.13
CA LEU A 147 7.34 16.56 3.54
C LEU A 147 7.38 18.04 3.99
N PRO A 148 7.23 18.30 5.30
CA PRO A 148 7.37 19.64 5.86
C PRO A 148 8.71 20.29 5.48
N SER A 149 8.72 21.61 5.31
CA SER A 149 9.94 22.35 4.94
C SER A 149 11.07 22.20 5.96
N ASN A 150 10.75 21.92 7.22
CA ASN A 150 11.69 21.77 8.32
C ASN A 150 12.26 20.33 8.43
N ASP A 151 11.63 19.33 7.81
CA ASP A 151 12.05 17.93 7.85
C ASP A 151 11.72 17.26 6.50
N LYS A 152 12.46 17.66 5.46
CA LYS A 152 12.27 17.15 4.08
C LYS A 152 12.97 15.83 3.82
N SER A 153 13.71 15.31 4.79
CA SER A 153 14.63 14.19 4.61
C SER A 153 14.21 13.01 5.46
N TYR A 154 14.31 11.83 4.91
CA TYR A 154 14.16 10.60 5.66
C TYR A 154 15.11 9.50 5.19
N PHE A 155 15.64 8.77 6.17
CA PHE A 155 16.63 7.74 5.96
C PHE A 155 16.00 6.34 6.08
N TYR A 156 16.42 5.43 5.19
CA TYR A 156 16.00 4.02 5.14
C TYR A 156 17.23 3.12 5.31
N PRO A 157 17.49 2.56 6.49
CA PRO A 157 18.51 1.55 6.67
C PRO A 157 17.98 0.15 6.35
N PHE A 158 18.86 -0.69 5.84
CA PHE A 158 18.69 -2.13 5.72
C PHE A 158 19.98 -2.82 6.12
N VAL A 159 19.87 -3.93 6.84
CA VAL A 159 20.97 -4.87 7.13
C VAL A 159 20.45 -6.28 6.92
N GLY A 160 21.19 -7.06 6.16
CA GLY A 160 20.91 -8.47 5.89
C GLY A 160 22.14 -9.32 6.17
N VAL A 161 21.93 -10.50 6.71
CA VAL A 161 22.96 -11.52 6.91
C VAL A 161 22.49 -12.83 6.30
N SER A 162 23.40 -13.57 5.68
CA SER A 162 23.12 -14.94 5.27
C SER A 162 24.33 -15.85 5.45
N ILE A 163 24.04 -17.10 5.72
CA ILE A 163 25.02 -18.17 5.90
C ILE A 163 24.61 -19.35 5.03
N ILE A 164 25.56 -20.02 4.42
CA ILE A 164 25.36 -21.24 3.62
C ILE A 164 25.94 -22.43 4.38
N PRO A 165 25.16 -23.10 5.26
CA PRO A 165 25.65 -24.20 6.08
C PRO A 165 26.18 -25.39 5.25
N SER A 166 25.64 -25.61 4.04
CA SER A 166 26.14 -26.64 3.13
C SER A 166 27.61 -26.46 2.72
N ASN A 167 28.19 -25.25 2.89
CA ASN A 167 29.61 -25.02 2.67
C ASN A 167 30.48 -25.22 3.92
N ILE A 168 29.84 -25.43 5.09
CA ILE A 168 30.52 -25.55 6.39
C ILE A 168 30.50 -26.98 6.90
N ILE A 169 29.36 -27.66 6.76
CA ILE A 169 29.10 -29.00 7.26
C ILE A 169 28.79 -29.95 6.12
N SER A 170 29.27 -31.18 6.24
CA SER A 170 28.91 -32.25 5.30
C SER A 170 27.45 -32.65 5.52
N LEU A 171 26.60 -32.30 4.58
CA LEU A 171 25.20 -32.70 4.54
C LEU A 171 25.05 -34.04 3.82
N PRO A 172 23.97 -34.80 4.07
CA PRO A 172 23.63 -35.96 3.27
C PRO A 172 23.46 -35.58 1.77
N ASP A 173 23.84 -36.50 0.85
CA ASP A 173 23.78 -36.24 -0.60
C ASP A 173 22.42 -35.80 -1.16
N TRP A 174 21.36 -36.08 -0.41
CA TRP A 174 19.99 -35.65 -0.77
C TRP A 174 19.67 -34.21 -0.33
N ILE A 175 20.57 -33.49 0.38
CA ILE A 175 20.49 -32.05 0.71
C ILE A 175 21.72 -31.35 0.11
N PRO A 176 21.75 -31.06 -1.20
CA PRO A 176 22.93 -30.47 -1.85
C PRO A 176 23.12 -28.98 -1.48
N PHE A 177 22.10 -28.31 -0.95
CA PHE A 177 22.18 -26.88 -0.62
C PHE A 177 21.30 -26.52 0.56
N TRP A 178 21.86 -25.72 1.48
CA TRP A 178 21.14 -25.13 2.59
C TRP A 178 21.62 -23.70 2.84
N LYS A 179 20.69 -22.75 2.91
CA LYS A 179 20.94 -21.32 3.21
C LYS A 179 20.05 -20.86 4.37
N LEU A 180 20.62 -20.12 5.31
CA LEU A 180 19.93 -19.38 6.36
C LEU A 180 20.06 -17.89 6.05
N ARG A 181 19.02 -17.09 6.32
CA ARG A 181 19.03 -15.63 6.14
C ARG A 181 18.28 -14.92 7.26
N GLY A 182 18.73 -13.72 7.57
CA GLY A 182 18.04 -12.79 8.44
C GLY A 182 18.20 -11.37 7.93
N SER A 183 17.18 -10.56 8.09
CA SER A 183 17.23 -9.16 7.68
C SER A 183 16.46 -8.24 8.62
N TRP A 184 16.87 -6.98 8.65
CA TRP A 184 16.19 -5.90 9.32
C TRP A 184 16.18 -4.65 8.45
N THR A 185 15.02 -4.00 8.36
CA THR A 185 14.85 -2.79 7.53
C THR A 185 13.88 -1.81 8.16
N VAL A 186 14.10 -0.52 7.85
CA VAL A 186 13.13 0.53 8.10
C VAL A 186 12.73 1.15 6.78
N SER A 187 11.43 1.24 6.52
CA SER A 187 10.88 1.95 5.36
C SER A 187 9.89 3.02 5.79
N LYS A 188 9.78 4.08 5.01
CA LYS A 188 8.89 5.20 5.28
C LYS A 188 8.00 5.46 4.08
N THR A 189 6.76 5.87 4.33
CA THR A 189 5.78 6.19 3.30
C THR A 189 5.55 7.69 3.28
N ASP A 190 5.72 8.29 2.11
CA ASP A 190 5.42 9.70 1.88
C ASP A 190 3.95 10.04 2.18
N LEU A 191 3.73 11.30 2.54
CA LEU A 191 2.39 11.89 2.55
C LEU A 191 1.88 12.07 1.12
N ALA A 192 0.57 12.19 0.95
CA ALA A 192 0.00 12.54 -0.34
C ALA A 192 0.44 13.93 -0.79
N ILE A 193 0.43 14.17 -2.09
CA ILE A 193 0.86 15.44 -2.66
C ILE A 193 -0.12 16.53 -2.20
N TYR A 194 0.42 17.59 -1.62
CA TYR A 194 -0.31 18.74 -1.06
C TYR A 194 -1.10 18.49 0.23
N ASP A 195 -0.98 17.33 0.88
CA ASP A 195 -1.59 17.11 2.20
C ASP A 195 -1.13 18.14 3.26
N LEU A 196 0.04 18.71 3.08
CA LEU A 196 0.60 19.72 3.96
C LEU A 196 0.48 21.14 3.42
N ASP A 197 0.01 21.33 2.19
CA ASP A 197 -0.09 22.65 1.58
C ASP A 197 -1.38 23.36 2.03
N ARG A 198 -1.20 24.66 2.31
CA ARG A 198 -2.32 25.53 2.67
C ARG A 198 -2.76 26.27 1.41
N ALA A 199 -3.78 25.77 0.75
CA ALA A 199 -4.40 26.44 -0.38
C ALA A 199 -5.82 26.85 -0.07
N TYR A 200 -6.22 28.03 -0.53
CA TYR A 200 -7.62 28.43 -0.49
C TYR A 200 -8.43 27.59 -1.45
N THR A 201 -9.64 27.19 -1.00
CA THR A 201 -10.60 26.51 -1.86
C THR A 201 -11.47 27.56 -2.54
N ILE A 202 -11.48 27.56 -3.86
CA ILE A 202 -12.36 28.43 -4.64
C ILE A 202 -13.69 27.71 -4.83
N LYS A 203 -14.78 28.32 -4.35
CA LYS A 203 -16.15 27.87 -4.57
C LYS A 203 -16.80 28.76 -5.62
N GLN A 204 -17.34 28.15 -6.66
CA GLN A 204 -17.98 28.86 -7.77
C GLN A 204 -19.43 29.23 -7.44
N ASN A 205 -19.87 30.41 -7.87
CA ASN A 205 -21.26 30.86 -7.82
C ASN A 205 -21.92 30.85 -6.43
N VAL A 206 -21.15 31.04 -5.36
CA VAL A 206 -21.68 30.93 -3.98
C VAL A 206 -22.38 32.20 -3.51
N TRP A 207 -21.98 33.36 -3.99
CA TRP A 207 -22.50 34.65 -3.59
C TRP A 207 -22.84 35.49 -4.81
N ASP A 208 -24.14 35.66 -5.10
CA ASP A 208 -24.65 36.51 -6.21
C ASP A 208 -23.92 36.25 -7.55
N GLY A 209 -23.72 34.97 -7.88
CA GLY A 209 -22.97 34.56 -9.07
C GLY A 209 -21.44 34.73 -8.99
N LEU A 210 -20.90 35.23 -7.88
CA LEU A 210 -19.47 35.42 -7.67
C LEU A 210 -18.81 34.23 -7.01
N ASN A 211 -17.55 34.02 -7.36
CA ASN A 211 -16.71 33.01 -6.72
C ASN A 211 -16.24 33.48 -5.34
N THR A 212 -16.20 32.58 -4.38
CA THR A 212 -15.65 32.84 -3.05
C THR A 212 -14.41 32.00 -2.80
N ALA A 213 -13.46 32.53 -2.05
CA ALA A 213 -12.32 31.78 -1.53
C ALA A 213 -12.55 31.48 -0.04
N SER A 214 -12.38 30.23 0.35
CA SER A 214 -12.44 29.80 1.74
C SER A 214 -11.10 29.20 2.17
N TYR A 215 -10.79 29.28 3.48
CA TYR A 215 -9.67 28.57 4.06
C TYR A 215 -9.77 27.06 3.79
N PRO A 216 -8.63 26.36 3.68
CA PRO A 216 -8.65 24.91 3.57
C PRO A 216 -9.39 24.29 4.77
N ASP A 217 -10.03 23.15 4.52
CA ASP A 217 -10.83 22.47 5.56
C ASP A 217 -9.98 21.89 6.69
N TYR A 218 -8.66 21.84 6.54
CA TYR A 218 -7.76 21.29 7.55
C TYR A 218 -6.60 22.22 7.91
N LEU A 219 -6.21 22.17 9.19
CA LEU A 219 -5.03 22.83 9.71
C LEU A 219 -3.82 21.90 9.53
N ARG A 220 -2.75 22.44 9.00
CA ARG A 220 -1.47 21.72 8.91
C ARG A 220 -0.94 21.40 10.30
N GLY A 221 -0.52 20.13 10.50
CA GLY A 221 0.25 19.69 11.66
C GLY A 221 1.73 19.41 11.27
N ASP A 222 2.59 19.24 12.27
CA ASP A 222 3.90 18.64 12.08
C ASP A 222 3.71 17.13 12.00
N VAL A 223 3.76 16.61 10.77
CA VAL A 223 3.46 15.21 10.49
C VAL A 223 4.72 14.49 10.05
N LYS A 224 5.03 13.40 10.75
CA LYS A 224 6.08 12.47 10.38
C LYS A 224 5.56 11.44 9.39
N PRO A 225 6.38 10.93 8.45
CA PRO A 225 5.97 9.87 7.54
C PRO A 225 5.66 8.59 8.31
N ILE A 226 4.64 7.86 7.85
CA ILE A 226 4.33 6.52 8.37
C ILE A 226 5.58 5.65 8.21
N THR A 227 5.98 4.99 9.27
CA THR A 227 7.21 4.23 9.33
C THR A 227 6.92 2.75 9.55
N ASN A 228 7.57 1.90 8.76
CA ASN A 228 7.53 0.45 8.91
C ASN A 228 8.91 -0.05 9.31
N ARG A 229 8.99 -0.84 10.37
CA ARG A 229 10.18 -1.56 10.80
C ARG A 229 9.90 -3.05 10.65
N THR A 230 10.66 -3.70 9.78
CA THR A 230 10.47 -5.12 9.48
C THR A 230 11.73 -5.89 9.82
N TRP A 231 11.58 -7.06 10.41
CA TRP A 231 12.62 -8.07 10.47
C TRP A 231 12.08 -9.39 9.92
N GLU A 232 12.96 -10.15 9.28
CA GLU A 232 12.65 -11.42 8.66
C GLU A 232 13.77 -12.41 8.95
N ILE A 233 13.39 -13.66 9.18
CA ILE A 233 14.29 -14.81 9.20
C ILE A 233 13.77 -15.86 8.24
N GLY A 234 14.67 -16.52 7.52
CA GLY A 234 14.26 -17.50 6.53
C GLY A 234 15.33 -18.56 6.29
N THR A 235 14.89 -19.64 5.67
CA THR A 235 15.75 -20.75 5.25
C THR A 235 15.35 -21.22 3.87
N GLY A 236 16.35 -21.50 3.03
CA GLY A 236 16.19 -22.14 1.74
C GLY A 236 16.94 -23.46 1.71
N ILE A 237 16.26 -24.54 1.41
CA ILE A 237 16.82 -25.89 1.34
C ILE A 237 16.50 -26.48 -0.02
N HIS A 238 17.52 -27.01 -0.70
CA HIS A 238 17.33 -27.81 -1.89
C HIS A 238 17.49 -29.28 -1.53
N PHE A 239 16.62 -30.10 -2.08
CA PHE A 239 16.62 -31.53 -1.89
C PHE A 239 16.81 -32.23 -3.23
N LEU A 240 17.26 -33.46 -3.16
CA LEU A 240 17.55 -34.35 -4.30
C LEU A 240 18.66 -33.83 -5.20
N GLN A 241 19.36 -34.76 -5.81
CA GLN A 241 20.37 -34.42 -6.81
C GLN A 241 19.76 -33.63 -7.97
N GLY A 242 20.47 -32.61 -8.46
CA GLY A 242 19.97 -31.70 -9.49
C GLY A 242 18.97 -30.65 -8.96
N HIS A 243 18.87 -30.48 -7.63
CA HIS A 243 17.99 -29.47 -6.97
C HIS A 243 16.51 -29.57 -7.38
N ARG A 244 16.02 -30.80 -7.56
CA ARG A 244 14.67 -31.08 -8.09
C ARG A 244 13.53 -30.73 -7.15
N LEU A 245 13.81 -30.51 -5.88
CA LEU A 245 12.87 -30.01 -4.89
C LEU A 245 13.55 -28.88 -4.11
N LYS A 246 12.94 -27.70 -4.10
CA LYS A 246 13.40 -26.53 -3.36
C LYS A 246 12.31 -26.13 -2.38
N LEU A 247 12.69 -25.89 -1.15
CA LEU A 247 11.84 -25.38 -0.09
C LEU A 247 12.43 -24.07 0.40
N ASP A 248 11.64 -23.01 0.38
CA ASP A 248 11.96 -21.73 1.00
C ASP A 248 10.88 -21.40 2.03
N VAL A 249 11.30 -21.09 3.25
CA VAL A 249 10.41 -20.73 4.35
C VAL A 249 10.91 -19.46 4.98
N SER A 250 10.05 -18.47 5.14
CA SER A 250 10.35 -17.25 5.88
C SER A 250 9.27 -16.91 6.90
N TYR A 251 9.71 -16.31 8.00
CA TYR A 251 8.86 -15.65 8.98
C TYR A 251 9.22 -14.18 9.04
N PHE A 252 8.23 -13.32 8.99
CA PHE A 252 8.41 -11.89 9.09
C PHE A 252 7.57 -11.26 10.20
N ASN A 253 8.06 -10.13 10.70
CA ASN A 253 7.36 -9.27 11.63
C ASN A 253 7.56 -7.81 11.22
N LYS A 254 6.46 -7.13 10.91
CA LYS A 254 6.42 -5.74 10.46
C LYS A 254 5.66 -4.89 11.46
N LEU A 255 6.35 -3.97 12.12
CA LEU A 255 5.75 -2.93 12.97
C LEU A 255 5.52 -1.67 12.14
N THR A 256 4.29 -1.13 12.17
CA THR A 256 3.90 0.14 11.55
C THR A 256 3.56 1.15 12.64
N TYR A 257 4.17 2.32 12.60
CA TYR A 257 3.97 3.40 13.56
C TYR A 257 4.02 4.78 12.88
N ASN A 258 3.80 5.86 13.61
CA ASN A 258 3.55 7.21 13.08
C ASN A 258 2.35 7.26 12.13
N ASN A 259 1.31 6.50 12.41
CA ASN A 259 0.08 6.55 11.64
C ASN A 259 -0.54 7.94 11.72
N THR A 260 -1.21 8.37 10.66
CA THR A 260 -1.80 9.70 10.57
C THR A 260 -3.33 9.62 10.61
N ILE A 261 -3.94 10.56 11.32
CA ILE A 261 -5.39 10.76 11.31
C ILE A 261 -5.73 12.22 11.02
N SER A 262 -6.94 12.43 10.54
CA SER A 262 -7.56 13.76 10.44
C SER A 262 -8.46 13.97 11.67
N GLN A 263 -7.92 14.63 12.70
CA GLN A 263 -8.65 14.95 13.92
C GLN A 263 -9.58 16.12 13.69
N ARG A 264 -10.85 16.00 14.07
CA ARG A 264 -11.77 17.14 14.14
C ARG A 264 -11.32 18.12 15.22
N ILE A 265 -11.36 19.42 14.89
CA ILE A 265 -11.05 20.50 15.82
C ILE A 265 -12.21 21.48 15.89
N SER A 266 -12.19 22.38 16.88
CA SER A 266 -13.25 23.37 17.06
C SER A 266 -13.38 24.28 15.84
N SER A 267 -14.59 24.50 15.36
CA SER A 267 -14.89 25.41 14.26
C SER A 267 -14.46 26.86 14.54
N ALA A 268 -14.27 27.24 15.82
CA ALA A 268 -13.73 28.55 16.20
C ALA A 268 -12.29 28.79 15.68
N THR A 269 -11.56 27.75 15.32
CA THR A 269 -10.24 27.87 14.70
C THR A 269 -10.30 28.26 13.22
N GLY A 270 -11.47 28.24 12.59
CA GLY A 270 -11.63 28.42 11.15
C GLY A 270 -11.37 27.17 10.30
N TYR A 271 -11.04 26.05 10.93
CA TYR A 271 -10.76 24.78 10.25
C TYR A 271 -11.67 23.67 10.74
N LYS A 272 -11.90 22.64 9.92
CA LYS A 272 -12.72 21.47 10.29
C LYS A 272 -11.90 20.38 10.97
N SER A 273 -10.64 20.22 10.57
CA SER A 273 -9.78 19.15 11.04
C SER A 273 -8.30 19.55 11.06
N ARG A 274 -7.49 18.73 11.72
CA ARG A 274 -6.04 18.82 11.77
C ARG A 274 -5.45 17.46 11.42
N LEU A 275 -4.51 17.42 10.48
CA LEU A 275 -3.72 16.22 10.22
C LEU A 275 -2.62 16.09 11.27
N MET A 276 -2.51 14.94 11.92
CA MET A 276 -1.52 14.65 12.94
C MET A 276 -1.16 13.18 12.99
N ASN A 277 0.03 12.87 13.53
CA ASN A 277 0.35 11.50 13.88
C ASN A 277 -0.34 11.09 15.17
N ILE A 278 -0.68 9.83 15.28
CA ILE A 278 -1.17 9.19 16.51
C ILE A 278 -0.16 8.14 16.99
N ASP A 279 -0.19 7.89 18.28
CA ASP A 279 0.70 6.92 18.94
C ASP A 279 0.10 5.48 18.90
N GLU A 280 -0.59 5.16 17.82
CA GLU A 280 -1.13 3.85 17.54
C GLU A 280 -0.17 3.05 16.66
N GLU A 281 0.13 1.82 17.06
CA GLU A 281 1.05 0.94 16.36
C GLU A 281 0.36 -0.37 15.96
N TYR A 282 0.71 -0.85 14.77
CA TYR A 282 0.25 -2.14 14.25
C TYR A 282 1.43 -3.08 14.05
N VAL A 283 1.25 -4.34 14.39
CA VAL A 283 2.18 -5.40 14.03
C VAL A 283 1.53 -6.38 13.07
N ARG A 284 2.15 -6.60 11.91
CA ARG A 284 1.81 -7.70 11.00
C ARG A 284 2.90 -8.75 11.06
N ARG A 285 2.53 -10.00 11.29
CA ARG A 285 3.43 -11.15 11.31
C ARG A 285 2.84 -12.29 10.50
N GLY A 286 3.72 -13.02 9.84
CA GLY A 286 3.29 -14.09 8.96
C GLY A 286 4.41 -15.06 8.62
N VAL A 287 4.01 -16.14 7.97
CA VAL A 287 4.88 -17.17 7.41
C VAL A 287 4.61 -17.24 5.91
N GLU A 288 5.68 -17.33 5.14
CA GLU A 288 5.64 -17.59 3.69
C GLU A 288 6.41 -18.86 3.40
N ILE A 289 5.84 -19.72 2.56
CA ILE A 289 6.43 -20.97 2.14
C ILE A 289 6.36 -21.05 0.62
N SER A 290 7.51 -21.29 -0.02
CA SER A 290 7.58 -21.57 -1.45
C SER A 290 8.17 -22.96 -1.66
N ILE A 291 7.52 -23.76 -2.48
CA ILE A 291 7.95 -25.10 -2.85
C ILE A 291 8.02 -25.15 -4.37
N ASP A 292 9.23 -25.32 -4.92
CA ASP A 292 9.44 -25.58 -6.33
C ASP A 292 9.91 -27.02 -6.52
N ALA A 293 9.25 -27.75 -7.38
CA ALA A 293 9.56 -29.15 -7.67
C ALA A 293 9.58 -29.43 -9.16
N THR A 294 10.49 -30.31 -9.59
CA THR A 294 10.48 -30.92 -10.91
C THR A 294 10.26 -32.42 -10.76
N PRO A 295 8.98 -32.86 -10.55
CA PRO A 295 8.67 -34.27 -10.27
C PRO A 295 9.10 -35.20 -11.42
N VAL A 296 8.94 -34.74 -12.65
CA VAL A 296 9.28 -35.51 -13.85
C VAL A 296 10.25 -34.70 -14.71
N GLN A 297 11.35 -35.31 -15.05
CA GLN A 297 12.32 -34.78 -16.02
C GLN A 297 12.91 -35.95 -16.81
N VAL A 298 12.52 -36.05 -18.07
CA VAL A 298 13.03 -37.01 -19.04
C VAL A 298 13.52 -36.23 -20.26
N ARG A 299 14.11 -36.95 -21.24
CA ARG A 299 14.82 -36.33 -22.38
C ARG A 299 13.96 -35.26 -23.09
N ASP A 300 12.70 -35.54 -23.35
CA ASP A 300 11.84 -34.73 -24.20
C ASP A 300 10.63 -34.18 -23.43
N PHE A 301 10.60 -34.31 -22.09
CA PHE A 301 9.53 -33.82 -21.27
C PHE A 301 9.97 -33.44 -19.85
N SER A 302 9.55 -32.27 -19.38
CA SER A 302 9.66 -31.89 -17.97
C SER A 302 8.34 -31.36 -17.43
N TRP A 303 8.10 -31.62 -16.16
CA TRP A 303 6.99 -31.07 -15.40
C TRP A 303 7.54 -30.31 -14.19
N ASP A 304 7.33 -29.00 -14.19
CA ASP A 304 7.71 -28.11 -13.09
C ASP A 304 6.46 -27.66 -12.35
N VAL A 305 6.50 -27.73 -11.02
CA VAL A 305 5.41 -27.36 -10.11
C VAL A 305 5.92 -26.32 -9.12
N SER A 306 5.23 -25.20 -8.98
CA SER A 306 5.50 -24.19 -7.95
C SER A 306 4.26 -24.01 -7.07
N LEU A 307 4.42 -24.18 -5.75
CA LEU A 307 3.39 -23.95 -4.73
C LEU A 307 3.87 -22.85 -3.80
N ASN A 308 3.09 -21.77 -3.70
CA ASN A 308 3.32 -20.68 -2.75
C ASN A 308 2.19 -20.66 -1.73
N LEU A 309 2.53 -20.59 -0.45
CA LEU A 309 1.61 -20.48 0.66
C LEU A 309 1.99 -19.28 1.50
N SER A 310 1.03 -18.48 1.90
CA SER A 310 1.24 -17.32 2.76
C SER A 310 0.14 -17.21 3.79
N THR A 311 0.51 -16.93 5.02
CA THR A 311 -0.43 -16.56 6.08
C THR A 311 0.12 -15.35 6.82
N SER A 312 -0.72 -14.34 7.03
CA SER A 312 -0.33 -13.18 7.83
C SER A 312 -1.53 -12.57 8.54
N LYS A 313 -1.30 -12.05 9.73
CA LYS A 313 -2.32 -11.39 10.55
C LYS A 313 -1.78 -10.06 11.07
N ARG A 314 -2.65 -9.08 11.18
CA ARG A 314 -2.32 -7.75 11.69
C ARG A 314 -3.03 -7.51 13.03
N TYR A 315 -2.27 -7.01 14.01
CA TYR A 315 -2.71 -6.79 15.38
C TYR A 315 -2.41 -5.36 15.84
N TYR A 316 -3.20 -4.85 16.76
CA TYR A 316 -2.85 -3.65 17.52
C TYR A 316 -1.67 -3.98 18.46
N ALA A 317 -0.53 -3.33 18.22
CA ALA A 317 0.65 -3.44 19.08
C ALA A 317 0.61 -2.39 20.20
N LYS A 318 0.04 -1.22 19.92
CA LYS A 318 -0.20 -0.12 20.86
C LYS A 318 -1.46 0.64 20.44
N LEU A 319 -2.21 1.13 21.40
CA LEU A 319 -3.33 2.06 21.16
C LEU A 319 -2.93 3.45 21.63
N ASP A 320 -3.43 4.46 20.93
CA ASP A 320 -3.34 5.84 21.37
C ASP A 320 -4.45 6.11 22.40
N GLU A 321 -4.08 6.55 23.61
CA GLU A 321 -5.03 6.76 24.72
C GLU A 321 -6.14 7.75 24.40
N SER A 322 -5.88 8.71 23.50
CA SER A 322 -6.84 9.77 23.16
C SER A 322 -7.68 9.46 21.92
N PHE A 323 -7.14 8.70 20.95
CA PHE A 323 -7.75 8.51 19.64
C PHE A 323 -8.14 7.07 19.32
N SER A 324 -7.61 6.11 20.06
CA SER A 324 -7.90 4.69 19.87
C SER A 324 -8.42 4.10 21.20
N PRO A 325 -9.62 4.50 21.65
CA PRO A 325 -10.14 4.02 22.91
C PRO A 325 -10.31 2.50 22.88
N ASP A 326 -9.87 1.86 23.97
CA ASP A 326 -10.08 0.43 24.18
C ASP A 326 -11.58 0.09 24.15
N ASN A 327 -11.95 -0.92 23.41
CA ASN A 327 -13.32 -1.40 23.31
C ASN A 327 -13.35 -2.91 23.03
N LEU A 328 -14.53 -3.47 22.88
CA LEU A 328 -14.76 -4.90 22.74
C LEU A 328 -13.92 -5.61 21.65
N TRP A 329 -13.56 -4.88 20.57
CA TRP A 329 -12.80 -5.42 19.44
C TRP A 329 -11.51 -4.66 19.13
N THR A 330 -11.26 -3.55 19.82
CA THR A 330 -10.09 -2.69 19.66
C THR A 330 -9.34 -2.64 20.99
N TYR A 331 -8.40 -3.54 21.18
CA TYR A 331 -7.52 -3.63 22.32
C TYR A 331 -6.14 -4.12 21.87
N VAL A 332 -5.12 -3.89 22.67
CA VAL A 332 -3.75 -4.36 22.36
C VAL A 332 -3.75 -5.89 22.23
N GLY A 333 -3.27 -6.38 21.08
CA GLY A 333 -3.30 -7.80 20.73
C GLY A 333 -4.54 -8.24 19.94
N ALA A 334 -5.58 -7.41 19.83
CA ALA A 334 -6.70 -7.70 18.94
C ALA A 334 -6.29 -7.60 17.47
N ARG A 335 -6.98 -8.33 16.60
CA ARG A 335 -6.82 -8.22 15.15
C ARG A 335 -7.43 -6.91 14.64
N THR A 336 -6.76 -6.24 13.71
CA THR A 336 -7.23 -4.96 13.15
C THR A 336 -8.27 -5.13 12.04
N ASP A 337 -8.45 -6.34 11.53
CA ASP A 337 -9.35 -6.71 10.44
C ASP A 337 -10.65 -7.37 10.94
N SER A 338 -11.01 -7.12 12.21
CA SER A 338 -12.28 -7.58 12.77
C SER A 338 -13.47 -6.98 12.00
N TYR A 339 -14.42 -7.81 11.63
CA TYR A 339 -15.66 -7.42 10.97
C TYR A 339 -16.83 -7.67 11.92
N SER A 340 -17.49 -6.60 12.32
CA SER A 340 -18.67 -6.64 13.17
C SER A 340 -19.90 -6.09 12.45
N TYR A 341 -21.05 -6.66 12.70
CA TYR A 341 -22.30 -6.27 12.07
C TYR A 341 -23.48 -6.46 13.04
N LYS A 342 -24.49 -5.61 12.90
CA LYS A 342 -25.77 -5.78 13.57
C LYS A 342 -26.57 -6.82 12.83
N GLY A 343 -26.60 -8.04 13.34
CA GLY A 343 -27.38 -9.14 12.81
C GLY A 343 -28.88 -8.98 13.02
N TYR A 344 -29.59 -10.10 12.98
CA TYR A 344 -31.00 -10.17 13.33
C TYR A 344 -31.15 -10.92 14.65
N ASP A 345 -32.12 -10.47 15.47
CA ASP A 345 -32.44 -11.11 16.74
C ASP A 345 -33.02 -12.51 16.49
N LYS A 346 -32.62 -13.43 17.34
CA LYS A 346 -33.11 -14.81 17.33
C LYS A 346 -33.68 -15.17 18.71
N ASP A 347 -34.67 -16.05 18.69
CA ASP A 347 -35.20 -16.65 19.92
C ASP A 347 -34.22 -17.76 20.44
N PRO A 348 -34.46 -18.31 21.64
CA PRO A 348 -33.62 -19.39 22.19
C PRO A 348 -33.51 -20.63 21.32
N ASP A 349 -34.50 -20.88 20.43
CA ASP A 349 -34.53 -22.00 19.51
C ASP A 349 -33.80 -21.71 18.18
N GLY A 350 -33.28 -20.48 18.03
CA GLY A 350 -32.49 -20.05 16.86
C GLY A 350 -33.32 -19.49 15.69
N ASN A 351 -34.65 -19.32 15.84
CA ASN A 351 -35.50 -18.72 14.83
C ASN A 351 -35.43 -17.22 14.83
N TYR A 352 -35.57 -16.58 13.67
CA TYR A 352 -35.55 -15.12 13.57
C TYR A 352 -36.82 -14.51 14.16
N ILE A 353 -36.63 -13.49 15.01
CA ILE A 353 -37.72 -12.71 15.58
C ILE A 353 -38.28 -11.77 14.50
N ILE A 354 -39.56 -11.85 14.25
CA ILE A 354 -40.28 -11.01 13.29
C ILE A 354 -40.95 -9.86 14.07
N ASN A 355 -40.72 -8.63 13.63
CA ASN A 355 -41.31 -7.44 14.21
C ASN A 355 -42.79 -7.25 13.76
N THR A 356 -43.46 -6.29 14.32
CA THR A 356 -44.90 -6.01 14.02
C THR A 356 -45.19 -5.64 12.57
N ASN A 357 -44.13 -5.27 11.79
CA ASN A 357 -44.26 -4.96 10.36
C ASN A 357 -43.97 -6.17 9.46
N GLY A 358 -43.82 -7.38 10.01
CA GLY A 358 -43.51 -8.57 9.27
C GLY A 358 -42.06 -8.68 8.80
N LEU A 359 -41.15 -7.84 9.29
CA LEU A 359 -39.73 -7.85 8.96
C LEU A 359 -38.91 -8.47 10.10
N MET A 360 -37.78 -9.07 9.77
CA MET A 360 -36.84 -9.56 10.77
C MET A 360 -36.37 -8.43 11.67
N SER A 361 -36.45 -8.61 13.01
CA SER A 361 -35.94 -7.67 14.01
C SER A 361 -34.41 -7.56 13.89
N ARG A 362 -33.91 -6.33 13.73
CA ARG A 362 -32.45 -6.08 13.74
C ARG A 362 -31.97 -5.95 15.17
N SER A 363 -30.87 -6.65 15.46
CA SER A 363 -30.20 -6.50 16.74
C SER A 363 -29.74 -5.06 16.99
N GLN A 364 -29.89 -4.60 18.20
CA GLN A 364 -29.36 -3.29 18.64
C GLN A 364 -27.85 -3.33 18.81
N TYR A 365 -27.28 -4.50 19.05
CA TYR A 365 -25.85 -4.72 19.29
C TYR A 365 -25.15 -5.30 18.07
N SER A 366 -23.93 -4.86 17.84
CA SER A 366 -23.04 -5.49 16.85
C SER A 366 -22.41 -6.76 17.45
N SER A 367 -22.27 -7.78 16.66
CA SER A 367 -21.54 -9.01 17.00
C SER A 367 -20.34 -9.15 16.06
N LEU A 368 -19.24 -9.72 16.54
CA LEU A 368 -18.12 -10.09 15.69
C LEU A 368 -18.57 -11.24 14.79
N ILE A 369 -18.55 -11.01 13.49
CA ILE A 369 -18.90 -12.00 12.46
C ILE A 369 -17.68 -12.80 12.04
N GLY A 370 -16.51 -12.14 12.00
CA GLY A 370 -15.26 -12.74 11.57
C GLY A 370 -14.18 -11.70 11.27
N TYR A 371 -13.29 -12.07 10.39
CA TYR A 371 -12.16 -11.27 9.99
C TYR A 371 -12.14 -11.13 8.46
N THR A 372 -11.65 -9.99 7.96
CA THR A 372 -11.65 -9.70 6.50
C THR A 372 -10.41 -10.19 5.79
N ASP A 373 -9.26 -10.28 6.48
CA ASP A 373 -8.03 -10.81 5.91
C ASP A 373 -8.13 -12.35 5.81
N PRO A 374 -7.74 -12.97 4.70
CA PRO A 374 -7.76 -14.43 4.54
C PRO A 374 -6.84 -15.11 5.54
N ASP A 375 -7.20 -16.32 5.97
CA ASP A 375 -6.38 -17.11 6.88
C ASP A 375 -5.19 -17.74 6.17
N LEU A 376 -5.36 -18.08 4.89
CA LEU A 376 -4.35 -18.67 4.04
C LEU A 376 -4.54 -18.15 2.60
N GLU A 377 -3.45 -17.71 2.00
CA GLU A 377 -3.36 -17.44 0.57
C GLU A 377 -2.46 -18.49 -0.08
N TYR A 378 -2.85 -19.02 -1.23
CA TYR A 378 -2.03 -19.98 -1.94
C TYR A 378 -2.07 -19.78 -3.45
N GLY A 379 -0.99 -20.14 -4.10
CA GLY A 379 -0.87 -20.15 -5.54
C GLY A 379 -0.19 -21.45 -6.01
N LEU A 380 -0.76 -22.10 -6.99
CA LEU A 380 -0.20 -23.30 -7.63
C LEU A 380 -0.01 -23.05 -9.12
N ALA A 381 1.22 -23.22 -9.58
CA ALA A 381 1.56 -23.16 -10.99
C ALA A 381 2.13 -24.50 -11.48
N ASN A 382 1.74 -24.91 -12.66
CA ASN A 382 2.27 -26.10 -13.36
C ASN A 382 2.77 -25.68 -14.73
N VAL A 383 3.99 -26.12 -15.07
CA VAL A 383 4.61 -25.85 -16.36
C VAL A 383 5.05 -27.20 -16.94
N PHE A 384 4.56 -27.49 -18.13
CA PHE A 384 4.94 -28.69 -18.91
C PHE A 384 5.77 -28.22 -20.11
N LYS A 385 6.93 -28.84 -20.31
CA LYS A 385 7.85 -28.53 -21.40
C LYS A 385 8.22 -29.81 -22.15
#